data_64e3cdcabe36b60da757ee7493bf46e1
#
_entry.id   64e3cdcabe36b60da757ee7493bf46e1
#
_cell.length_a   1.000
_cell.length_b   1.000
_cell.length_c   1.000
_cell.angle_alpha   90.00
_cell.angle_beta   90.00
_cell.angle_gamma   90.00
#
_symmetry.space_group_name_H-M   'P 1'
#
loop_
_entity.id
_entity.type
_entity.pdbx_description
1 polymer ?
#
loop_
_entity_poly.entity_id
_entity_poly.type
_entity_poly.pdbx_seq_one_letter_code
_entity_poly.pdbx_strand_id
1 'polypeptide(L)'
;YLKNEFGMVPRKWKIWSSGYLKKGKIKLKSGKVNQEFNSDALTLGMDKIIRKNTLFGIAIRLEDQDTDVGQLGTKIKSNAKSTTIYSSWHNNKSTFIDGLVGYGYIDNDLTRIEQANTSNTLTGNRGVKQYFTSIKFNKIMDKDNFTSLLFGRFDYGLSKLESFSETGDTQALKFEEQDLKNKSISIGALTKYKKKI
;
A
#
# COMPACT_ATOMS: atom_id res chain seq x y z
N TYR A 1 3.10 14.82 -16.02
CA TYR A 1 1.77 15.14 -15.49
C TYR A 1 1.79 16.34 -14.53
N LEU A 2 2.79 16.48 -13.66
CA LEU A 2 2.86 17.56 -12.66
C LEU A 2 3.31 18.92 -13.23
N LYS A 3 3.84 18.98 -14.44
CA LYS A 3 4.43 20.22 -15.01
C LYS A 3 3.38 21.29 -15.36
N ASN A 4 2.12 20.93 -15.58
CA ASN A 4 1.06 21.86 -15.99
C ASN A 4 0.15 22.34 -14.85
N GLU A 5 0.17 21.72 -13.68
CA GLU A 5 -0.73 22.10 -12.59
C GLU A 5 -0.19 23.16 -11.62
N PHE A 6 1.12 23.40 -11.64
CA PHE A 6 1.74 24.37 -10.73
C PHE A 6 1.81 25.81 -11.26
N GLY A 7 1.23 26.09 -12.42
CA GLY A 7 1.27 27.43 -13.05
C GLY A 7 0.41 28.51 -12.37
N MET A 8 -0.65 28.13 -11.65
CA MET A 8 -1.45 29.03 -10.83
C MET A 8 -1.57 28.43 -9.44
N VAL A 9 -1.28 29.22 -8.42
CA VAL A 9 -1.37 28.79 -7.00
C VAL A 9 -2.83 28.85 -6.55
N PRO A 10 -3.64 27.79 -6.63
CA PRO A 10 -4.94 27.78 -6.03
C PRO A 10 -4.74 27.74 -4.52
N ARG A 11 -5.09 28.83 -3.83
CA ARG A 11 -5.12 28.85 -2.35
C ARG A 11 -6.22 27.95 -1.76
N LYS A 12 -7.01 27.29 -2.61
CA LYS A 12 -8.15 26.45 -2.22
C LYS A 12 -7.72 24.99 -2.06
N TRP A 13 -8.37 24.29 -1.16
CA TRP A 13 -8.26 22.85 -1.03
C TRP A 13 -8.83 22.18 -2.27
N LYS A 14 -8.16 21.15 -2.76
CA LYS A 14 -8.65 20.22 -3.78
C LYS A 14 -9.02 18.91 -3.10
N ILE A 15 -10.19 18.38 -3.43
CA ILE A 15 -10.65 17.06 -2.98
C ILE A 15 -10.51 16.11 -4.15
N TRP A 16 -10.05 14.91 -3.89
CA TRP A 16 -9.88 13.85 -4.87
C TRP A 16 -10.30 12.50 -4.31
N SER A 17 -10.64 11.59 -5.19
CA SER A 17 -10.91 10.20 -4.86
C SER A 17 -10.17 9.28 -5.81
N SER A 18 -9.82 8.09 -5.33
CA SER A 18 -9.20 7.03 -6.11
C SER A 18 -9.70 5.69 -5.59
N GLY A 19 -9.89 4.72 -6.46
CA GLY A 19 -10.25 3.38 -6.08
C GLY A 19 -9.59 2.35 -6.98
N TYR A 20 -9.55 1.10 -6.52
CA TYR A 20 -9.16 -0.03 -7.35
C TYR A 20 -9.94 -1.28 -6.98
N LEU A 21 -10.04 -2.17 -7.95
CA LEU A 21 -10.44 -3.56 -7.79
C LEU A 21 -9.26 -4.41 -8.22
N LYS A 22 -8.88 -5.38 -7.41
CA LYS A 22 -7.75 -6.26 -7.67
C LYS A 22 -8.16 -7.71 -7.41
N LYS A 23 -7.90 -8.57 -8.39
CA LYS A 23 -8.08 -10.00 -8.25
C LYS A 23 -6.81 -10.73 -8.68
N GLY A 24 -6.42 -11.74 -7.94
CA GLY A 24 -5.21 -12.49 -8.26
C GLY A 24 -5.23 -13.90 -7.72
N LYS A 25 -4.33 -14.70 -8.30
CA LYS A 25 -4.11 -16.09 -7.90
C LYS A 25 -2.61 -16.33 -7.81
N ILE A 26 -2.16 -16.78 -6.66
CA ILE A 26 -0.77 -17.17 -6.42
C ILE A 26 -0.72 -18.71 -6.47
N LYS A 27 -0.05 -19.24 -7.50
CA LYS A 27 0.23 -20.68 -7.61
C LYS A 27 1.62 -20.93 -7.02
N LEU A 28 1.69 -21.70 -5.97
CA LEU A 28 2.95 -22.06 -5.33
C LEU A 28 3.39 -23.45 -5.85
N LYS A 29 4.68 -23.58 -6.15
CA LYS A 29 5.27 -24.85 -6.62
C LYS A 29 5.29 -25.86 -5.46
N SER A 30 5.08 -27.13 -5.82
CA SER A 30 5.24 -28.34 -5.00
C SER A 30 5.16 -28.20 -3.48
N GLY A 31 4.07 -28.70 -2.88
CA GLY A 31 3.89 -28.77 -1.42
C GLY A 31 3.42 -27.50 -0.73
N LYS A 32 3.15 -26.41 -1.45
CA LYS A 32 2.63 -25.16 -0.91
C LYS A 32 1.19 -24.91 -1.41
N VAL A 33 0.43 -24.23 -0.59
CA VAL A 33 -1.00 -24.00 -0.80
C VAL A 33 -1.23 -22.82 -1.74
N ASN A 34 -2.04 -22.99 -2.79
CA ASN A 34 -2.46 -21.88 -3.66
C ASN A 34 -3.27 -20.84 -2.88
N GLN A 35 -3.17 -19.59 -3.28
CA GLN A 35 -3.96 -18.51 -2.71
C GLN A 35 -4.69 -17.78 -3.83
N GLU A 36 -5.97 -17.51 -3.63
CA GLU A 36 -6.76 -16.61 -4.48
C GLU A 36 -7.21 -15.43 -3.62
N PHE A 37 -7.06 -14.22 -4.14
CA PHE A 37 -7.47 -13.04 -3.42
C PHE A 37 -8.28 -12.10 -4.30
N ASN A 38 -9.24 -11.43 -3.67
CA ASN A 38 -10.01 -10.32 -4.21
C ASN A 38 -9.90 -9.15 -3.25
N SER A 39 -9.57 -7.98 -3.76
CA SER A 39 -9.41 -6.78 -2.94
C SER A 39 -10.01 -5.58 -3.66
N ASP A 40 -10.74 -4.77 -2.92
CA ASP A 40 -11.24 -3.49 -3.35
C ASP A 40 -10.88 -2.40 -2.35
N ALA A 41 -10.65 -1.21 -2.86
CA ALA A 41 -10.30 -0.09 -2.02
C ALA A 41 -10.81 1.24 -2.56
N LEU A 42 -11.17 2.11 -1.63
CA LEU A 42 -11.52 3.51 -1.86
C LEU A 42 -10.61 4.40 -1.03
N THR A 43 -10.02 5.40 -1.68
CA THR A 43 -9.23 6.45 -1.04
C THR A 43 -9.88 7.79 -1.31
N LEU A 44 -10.08 8.58 -0.28
CA LEU A 44 -10.52 9.96 -0.34
C LEU A 44 -9.43 10.84 0.22
N GLY A 45 -9.09 11.90 -0.47
CA GLY A 45 -8.05 12.81 -0.02
C GLY A 45 -8.36 14.27 -0.32
N MET A 46 -7.64 15.11 0.39
CA MET A 46 -7.63 16.55 0.12
C MET A 46 -6.20 17.07 0.19
N ASP A 47 -5.90 18.00 -0.68
CA ASP A 47 -4.60 18.67 -0.69
C ASP A 47 -4.69 20.15 -1.03
N LYS A 48 -3.62 20.85 -0.72
CA LYS A 48 -3.49 22.28 -0.94
C LYS A 48 -2.04 22.63 -1.26
N ILE A 49 -1.84 23.52 -2.21
CA ILE A 49 -0.55 24.16 -2.44
C ILE A 49 -0.36 25.22 -1.37
N ILE A 50 0.56 24.97 -0.43
CA ILE A 50 0.87 25.88 0.69
C ILE A 50 1.92 26.93 0.32
N ARG A 51 2.79 26.62 -0.64
CA ARG A 51 3.78 27.53 -1.24
C ARG A 51 3.85 27.27 -2.74
N LYS A 52 4.47 28.16 -3.51
CA LYS A 52 4.64 28.02 -4.98
C LYS A 52 5.17 26.65 -5.42
N ASN A 53 5.91 25.98 -4.56
CA ASN A 53 6.62 24.74 -4.84
C ASN A 53 6.33 23.60 -3.85
N THR A 54 5.32 23.75 -2.99
CA THR A 54 5.03 22.77 -1.94
C THR A 54 3.53 22.48 -1.89
N LEU A 55 3.18 21.23 -2.08
CA LEU A 55 1.86 20.67 -1.85
C LEU A 55 1.85 19.89 -0.53
N PHE A 56 0.76 19.99 0.21
CA PHE A 56 0.50 19.22 1.41
C PHE A 56 -0.91 18.62 1.33
N GLY A 57 -1.08 17.40 1.78
CA GLY A 57 -2.36 16.72 1.76
C GLY A 57 -2.52 15.67 2.84
N ILE A 58 -3.78 15.25 3.01
CA ILE A 58 -4.20 14.15 3.86
C ILE A 58 -5.15 13.25 3.07
N ALA A 59 -5.08 11.94 3.32
CA ALA A 59 -5.96 10.97 2.70
C ALA A 59 -6.39 9.91 3.71
N ILE A 60 -7.60 9.39 3.53
CA ILE A 60 -8.15 8.24 4.24
C ILE A 60 -8.42 7.16 3.20
N ARG A 61 -8.05 5.91 3.51
CA ARG A 61 -8.27 4.75 2.67
C ARG A 61 -9.03 3.69 3.45
N LEU A 62 -10.01 3.09 2.79
CA LEU A 62 -10.75 1.91 3.21
C LEU A 62 -10.46 0.81 2.19
N GLU A 63 -10.20 -0.39 2.67
CA GLU A 63 -9.89 -1.54 1.82
C GLU A 63 -10.50 -2.80 2.43
N ASP A 64 -11.18 -3.58 1.60
CA ASP A 64 -11.68 -4.90 1.91
C ASP A 64 -10.93 -5.93 1.07
N GLN A 65 -10.50 -7.03 1.68
CA GLN A 65 -9.82 -8.11 0.99
C GLN A 65 -10.31 -9.47 1.48
N ASP A 66 -10.71 -10.30 0.53
CA ASP A 66 -10.98 -11.72 0.74
C ASP A 66 -9.84 -12.56 0.17
N THR A 67 -9.33 -13.50 0.95
CA THR A 67 -8.27 -14.42 0.53
C THR A 67 -8.69 -15.85 0.82
N ASP A 68 -8.80 -16.66 -0.21
CA ASP A 68 -8.99 -18.11 -0.11
C ASP A 68 -7.63 -18.79 -0.10
N VAL A 69 -7.40 -19.68 0.88
CA VAL A 69 -6.13 -20.39 1.07
C VAL A 69 -6.37 -21.88 0.89
N GLY A 70 -5.83 -22.45 -0.18
CA GLY A 70 -5.96 -23.85 -0.49
C GLY A 70 -7.30 -24.23 -1.12
N GLN A 71 -7.64 -25.51 -0.96
CA GLN A 71 -8.86 -26.10 -1.53
C GLN A 71 -9.90 -26.49 -0.47
N LEU A 72 -9.53 -26.43 0.81
CA LEU A 72 -10.35 -26.90 1.93
C LEU A 72 -11.24 -25.81 2.55
N GLY A 73 -11.31 -24.61 1.94
CA GLY A 73 -12.18 -23.55 2.43
C GLY A 73 -11.57 -22.68 3.54
N THR A 74 -10.25 -22.75 3.79
CA THR A 74 -9.55 -21.80 4.66
C THR A 74 -9.60 -20.41 4.05
N LYS A 75 -10.01 -19.41 4.84
CA LYS A 75 -10.24 -18.03 4.38
C LYS A 75 -9.65 -17.00 5.34
N ILE A 76 -9.26 -15.88 4.78
CA ILE A 76 -8.90 -14.68 5.53
C ILE A 76 -9.70 -13.51 4.94
N LYS A 77 -10.54 -12.89 5.76
CA LYS A 77 -11.21 -11.63 5.41
C LYS A 77 -10.54 -10.50 6.14
N SER A 78 -10.10 -9.48 5.41
CA SER A 78 -9.36 -8.35 5.97
C SER A 78 -10.08 -7.06 5.67
N ASN A 79 -10.36 -6.27 6.72
CA ASN A 79 -10.90 -4.92 6.62
C ASN A 79 -9.81 -3.95 7.07
N ALA A 80 -9.33 -3.11 6.18
CA ALA A 80 -8.27 -2.17 6.46
C ALA A 80 -8.73 -0.71 6.39
N LYS A 81 -8.28 0.09 7.34
CA LYS A 81 -8.51 1.55 7.38
C LYS A 81 -7.17 2.22 7.60
N SER A 82 -6.84 3.22 6.80
CA SER A 82 -5.61 3.97 7.00
C SER A 82 -5.77 5.46 6.76
N THR A 83 -4.93 6.24 7.44
CA THR A 83 -4.80 7.68 7.26
C THR A 83 -3.36 7.97 6.86
N THR A 84 -3.19 8.85 5.88
CA THR A 84 -1.89 9.24 5.33
C THR A 84 -1.79 10.74 5.26
N ILE A 85 -0.67 11.28 5.73
CA ILE A 85 -0.26 12.66 5.49
C ILE A 85 0.84 12.61 4.43
N TYR A 86 0.76 13.49 3.42
CA TYR A 86 1.73 13.52 2.35
C TYR A 86 2.11 14.95 1.97
N SER A 87 3.30 15.09 1.42
CA SER A 87 3.78 16.34 0.89
C SER A 87 4.63 16.11 -0.36
N SER A 88 4.58 17.04 -1.29
CA SER A 88 5.42 17.08 -2.47
C SER A 88 6.07 18.46 -2.57
N TRP A 89 7.39 18.47 -2.77
CA TRP A 89 8.17 19.67 -2.98
C TRP A 89 8.92 19.59 -4.32
N HIS A 90 9.06 20.74 -5.00
CA HIS A 90 9.85 20.83 -6.23
C HIS A 90 10.63 22.14 -6.32
N ASN A 91 11.77 22.13 -6.98
CA ASN A 91 12.61 23.31 -7.18
C ASN A 91 12.28 24.11 -8.45
N ASN A 92 11.06 24.03 -8.96
CA ASN A 92 10.56 24.67 -10.19
C ASN A 92 11.14 24.14 -11.51
N LYS A 93 12.26 23.42 -11.52
CA LYS A 93 12.94 23.04 -12.75
C LYS A 93 13.01 21.52 -12.99
N SER A 94 13.57 20.81 -12.05
CA SER A 94 13.96 19.44 -12.34
C SER A 94 13.99 18.49 -11.15
N THR A 95 13.83 18.97 -9.95
CA THR A 95 13.94 18.14 -8.74
C THR A 95 12.60 18.09 -8.03
N PHE A 96 12.16 16.90 -7.64
CA PHE A 96 10.93 16.65 -6.90
C PHE A 96 11.25 15.74 -5.72
N ILE A 97 10.70 16.05 -4.58
CA ILE A 97 10.78 15.23 -3.37
C ILE A 97 9.35 15.01 -2.89
N ASP A 98 8.94 13.75 -2.85
CA ASP A 98 7.65 13.32 -2.35
C ASP A 98 7.85 12.57 -1.05
N GLY A 99 7.08 12.88 -0.04
CA GLY A 99 7.11 12.21 1.25
C GLY A 99 5.72 11.89 1.73
N LEU A 100 5.58 10.75 2.39
CA LEU A 100 4.35 10.38 3.09
C LEU A 100 4.66 9.65 4.39
N VAL A 101 3.74 9.78 5.35
CA VAL A 101 3.69 9.00 6.57
C VAL A 101 2.23 8.62 6.83
N GLY A 102 2.00 7.40 7.26
CA GLY A 102 0.65 6.93 7.53
C GLY A 102 0.58 5.94 8.66
N TYR A 103 -0.65 5.81 9.15
CA TYR A 103 -1.06 4.81 10.13
C TYR A 103 -2.27 4.07 9.57
N GLY A 104 -2.29 2.75 9.78
CA GLY A 104 -3.40 1.89 9.40
C GLY A 104 -3.73 0.89 10.50
N TYR A 105 -4.96 0.42 10.48
CA TYR A 105 -5.43 -0.71 11.25
C TYR A 105 -6.11 -1.70 10.32
N ILE A 106 -5.76 -2.98 10.44
CA ILE A 106 -6.35 -4.08 9.69
C ILE A 106 -6.97 -5.03 10.70
N ASP A 107 -8.21 -5.38 10.46
CA ASP A 107 -8.93 -6.42 11.17
C ASP A 107 -9.04 -7.65 10.28
N ASN A 108 -8.54 -8.79 10.74
CA ASN A 108 -8.51 -10.03 9.97
C ASN A 108 -9.37 -11.08 10.66
N ASP A 109 -10.44 -11.49 10.01
CA ASP A 109 -11.22 -12.67 10.36
C ASP A 109 -10.62 -13.89 9.64
N LEU A 110 -10.16 -14.85 10.43
CA LEU A 110 -9.55 -16.08 9.95
C LEU A 110 -10.52 -17.24 10.13
N THR A 111 -10.66 -18.03 9.08
CA THR A 111 -11.39 -19.30 9.10
C THR A 111 -10.45 -20.38 8.59
N ARG A 112 -10.21 -21.41 9.40
CA ARG A 112 -9.37 -22.55 9.04
C ARG A 112 -10.18 -23.83 9.14
N ILE A 113 -10.13 -24.65 8.09
CA ILE A 113 -10.71 -26.00 8.09
C ILE A 113 -9.63 -26.98 8.53
N GLU A 114 -9.94 -27.85 9.47
CA GLU A 114 -9.02 -28.85 9.93
C GLU A 114 -8.80 -29.94 8.87
N GLN A 115 -7.55 -30.29 8.60
CA GLN A 115 -7.24 -31.31 7.56
C GLN A 115 -7.60 -32.73 7.99
N ALA A 116 -7.51 -33.04 9.27
CA ALA A 116 -7.84 -34.37 9.80
C ALA A 116 -9.35 -34.60 9.91
N ASN A 117 -10.12 -33.54 10.12
CA ASN A 117 -11.57 -33.57 10.17
C ASN A 117 -12.15 -32.32 9.47
N THR A 118 -12.49 -32.45 8.20
CA THR A 118 -13.00 -31.35 7.39
C THR A 118 -14.36 -30.79 7.84
N SER A 119 -15.01 -31.41 8.81
CA SER A 119 -16.23 -30.90 9.44
C SER A 119 -15.93 -29.87 10.51
N ASN A 120 -14.69 -29.79 11.00
CA ASN A 120 -14.29 -28.87 12.05
C ASN A 120 -13.79 -27.55 11.45
N THR A 121 -14.42 -26.47 11.88
CA THR A 121 -14.06 -25.10 11.50
C THR A 121 -13.51 -24.38 12.72
N LEU A 122 -12.30 -23.87 12.56
CA LEU A 122 -11.60 -23.04 13.53
C LEU A 122 -11.66 -21.59 13.09
N THR A 123 -12.01 -20.70 13.97
CA THR A 123 -12.12 -19.27 13.68
C THR A 123 -11.26 -18.44 14.64
N GLY A 124 -10.78 -17.31 14.17
CA GLY A 124 -10.03 -16.35 14.98
C GLY A 124 -10.09 -14.97 14.37
N ASN A 125 -9.87 -13.97 15.19
CA ASN A 125 -9.75 -12.58 14.76
C ASN A 125 -8.39 -12.04 15.17
N ARG A 126 -7.73 -11.30 14.27
CA ARG A 126 -6.40 -10.72 14.52
C ARG A 126 -6.32 -9.28 14.05
N GLY A 127 -6.15 -8.36 14.98
CA GLY A 127 -5.84 -6.97 14.70
C GLY A 127 -4.39 -6.77 14.27
N VAL A 128 -4.17 -5.84 13.36
CA VAL A 128 -2.82 -5.43 12.90
C VAL A 128 -2.73 -3.91 12.84
N LYS A 129 -1.80 -3.32 13.59
CA LYS A 129 -1.47 -1.90 13.54
C LYS A 129 -0.30 -1.69 12.58
N GLN A 130 -0.48 -0.82 11.59
CA GLN A 130 0.55 -0.52 10.59
C GLN A 130 1.02 0.92 10.70
N TYR A 131 2.33 1.11 10.65
CA TYR A 131 3.00 2.40 10.49
C TYR A 131 3.83 2.33 9.22
N PHE A 132 3.69 3.32 8.34
CA PHE A 132 4.42 3.31 7.09
C PHE A 132 4.89 4.72 6.71
N THR A 133 6.02 4.76 6.04
CA THR A 133 6.58 5.99 5.48
C THR A 133 7.24 5.70 4.14
N SER A 134 7.21 6.68 3.26
CA SER A 134 7.90 6.64 1.97
C SER A 134 8.49 8.00 1.65
N ILE A 135 9.71 8.02 1.15
CA ILE A 135 10.34 9.21 0.59
C ILE A 135 10.82 8.88 -0.81
N LYS A 136 10.43 9.69 -1.78
CA LYS A 136 10.82 9.55 -3.18
C LYS A 136 11.52 10.82 -3.66
N PHE A 137 12.66 10.65 -4.26
CA PHE A 137 13.42 11.69 -4.92
C PHE A 137 13.37 11.47 -6.44
N ASN A 138 13.08 12.52 -7.20
CA ASN A 138 13.08 12.49 -8.66
C ASN A 138 13.91 13.66 -9.19
N LYS A 139 14.74 13.38 -10.19
CA LYS A 139 15.56 14.39 -10.90
C LYS A 139 15.35 14.25 -12.39
N ILE A 140 14.83 15.31 -13.02
CA ILE A 140 14.72 15.41 -14.48
C ILE A 140 15.97 16.10 -15.00
N MET A 141 16.60 15.52 -15.99
CA MET A 141 17.74 16.08 -16.72
C MET A 141 17.39 16.15 -18.20
N ASP A 142 17.37 17.35 -18.75
CA ASP A 142 17.17 17.58 -20.18
C ASP A 142 18.52 17.95 -20.79
N LYS A 143 18.98 17.20 -21.77
CA LYS A 143 20.20 17.48 -22.54
C LYS A 143 19.94 17.16 -23.99
N ASP A 144 20.03 18.18 -24.84
CA ASP A 144 19.83 18.08 -26.31
C ASP A 144 18.53 17.33 -26.67
N ASN A 145 18.67 16.15 -27.25
CA ASN A 145 17.55 15.29 -27.64
C ASN A 145 17.13 14.28 -26.58
N PHE A 146 17.76 14.29 -25.40
CA PHE A 146 17.49 13.34 -24.33
C PHE A 146 16.81 14.02 -23.15
N THR A 147 15.77 13.39 -22.63
CA THR A 147 15.21 13.71 -21.32
C THR A 147 15.35 12.49 -20.44
N SER A 148 16.10 12.59 -19.37
CA SER A 148 16.29 11.51 -18.40
C SER A 148 15.65 11.85 -17.07
N LEU A 149 14.89 10.89 -16.50
CA LEU A 149 14.36 10.93 -15.15
C LEU A 149 15.15 9.94 -14.31
N LEU A 150 15.89 10.43 -13.33
CA LEU A 150 16.48 9.61 -12.27
C LEU A 150 15.55 9.60 -11.08
N PHE A 151 15.38 8.47 -10.45
CA PHE A 151 14.60 8.39 -9.21
C PHE A 151 15.25 7.49 -8.17
N GLY A 152 15.02 7.83 -6.91
CA GLY A 152 15.29 7.00 -5.75
C GLY A 152 14.08 7.00 -4.83
N ARG A 153 13.78 5.86 -4.22
CA ARG A 153 12.68 5.72 -3.26
C ARG A 153 13.13 4.87 -2.08
N PHE A 154 12.78 5.30 -0.90
CA PHE A 154 12.91 4.55 0.34
C PHE A 154 11.54 4.35 0.95
N ASP A 155 11.21 3.12 1.31
CA ASP A 155 9.99 2.76 2.01
C ASP A 155 10.34 2.05 3.31
N TYR A 156 9.61 2.36 4.36
CA TYR A 156 9.67 1.68 5.64
C TYR A 156 8.26 1.39 6.14
N GLY A 157 8.04 0.16 6.59
CA GLY A 157 6.79 -0.31 7.18
C GLY A 157 7.06 -1.10 8.46
N LEU A 158 6.23 -0.86 9.47
CA LEU A 158 6.15 -1.64 10.70
C LEU A 158 4.71 -2.10 10.88
N SER A 159 4.49 -3.41 10.91
CA SER A 159 3.20 -4.02 11.24
C SER A 159 3.31 -4.74 12.56
N LYS A 160 2.48 -4.36 13.51
CA LYS A 160 2.33 -5.01 14.81
C LYS A 160 1.07 -5.87 14.78
N LEU A 161 1.26 -7.17 14.79
CA LEU A 161 0.20 -8.17 14.78
C LEU A 161 -0.14 -8.51 16.22
N GLU A 162 -1.39 -8.34 16.60
CA GLU A 162 -1.86 -8.66 17.95
C GLU A 162 -1.88 -10.18 18.19
N SER A 163 -1.77 -10.59 19.42
CA SER A 163 -1.99 -12.00 19.81
C SER A 163 -3.45 -12.38 19.57
N PHE A 164 -3.71 -13.63 19.18
CA PHE A 164 -5.06 -14.15 19.08
C PHE A 164 -5.09 -15.66 19.36
N SER A 165 -6.25 -16.18 19.67
CA SER A 165 -6.49 -17.61 19.81
C SER A 165 -7.62 -18.02 18.89
N GLU A 166 -7.45 -19.14 18.21
CA GLU A 166 -8.53 -19.78 17.47
C GLU A 166 -9.56 -20.37 18.46
N THR A 167 -10.78 -20.47 18.02
CA THR A 167 -11.88 -21.14 18.70
C THR A 167 -12.53 -22.15 17.78
N GLY A 168 -13.22 -23.16 18.31
CA GLY A 168 -13.99 -24.12 17.51
C GLY A 168 -13.67 -25.58 17.78
N ASP A 169 -12.46 -25.94 18.17
CA ASP A 169 -12.05 -27.32 18.47
C ASP A 169 -10.83 -27.39 19.40
N THR A 170 -10.48 -28.61 19.83
CA THR A 170 -9.27 -28.94 20.62
C THR A 170 -7.96 -28.68 19.86
N GLN A 171 -8.00 -28.58 18.53
CA GLN A 171 -6.90 -28.24 17.64
C GLN A 171 -6.69 -26.71 17.46
N ALA A 172 -7.39 -25.90 18.24
CA ALA A 172 -7.28 -24.45 18.22
C ALA A 172 -5.86 -23.98 18.60
N LEU A 173 -5.28 -23.14 17.75
CA LEU A 173 -3.94 -22.59 17.93
C LEU A 173 -4.00 -21.24 18.63
N LYS A 174 -2.96 -20.97 19.41
CA LYS A 174 -2.71 -19.64 19.98
C LYS A 174 -1.51 -19.01 19.29
N PHE A 175 -1.65 -17.76 18.90
CA PHE A 175 -0.60 -16.97 18.27
C PHE A 175 -0.24 -15.78 19.14
N GLU A 176 1.03 -15.62 19.39
CA GLU A 176 1.57 -14.48 20.14
C GLU A 176 1.70 -13.24 19.26
N GLU A 177 1.93 -12.09 19.90
CA GLU A 177 2.24 -10.84 19.20
C GLU A 177 3.47 -10.98 18.30
N GLN A 178 3.43 -10.30 17.16
CA GLN A 178 4.53 -10.32 16.19
C GLN A 178 4.75 -8.94 15.59
N ASP A 179 6.01 -8.55 15.46
CA ASP A 179 6.44 -7.35 14.76
C ASP A 179 7.04 -7.72 13.40
N LEU A 180 6.44 -7.20 12.32
CA LEU A 180 6.97 -7.33 10.97
C LEU A 180 7.53 -5.99 10.50
N LYS A 181 8.80 -5.96 10.12
CA LYS A 181 9.48 -4.78 9.60
C LYS A 181 9.81 -4.97 8.13
N ASN A 182 9.36 -4.06 7.29
CA ASN A 182 9.68 -4.03 5.87
C ASN A 182 10.52 -2.79 5.55
N LYS A 183 11.60 -2.98 4.80
CA LYS A 183 12.45 -1.88 4.30
C LYS A 183 12.70 -2.13 2.82
N SER A 184 12.48 -1.13 2.00
CA SER A 184 12.72 -1.22 0.56
C SER A 184 13.45 0.03 0.07
N ILE A 185 14.44 -0.18 -0.79
CA ILE A 185 15.12 0.88 -1.53
C ILE A 185 14.97 0.56 -3.01
N SER A 186 14.51 1.53 -3.77
CA SER A 186 14.40 1.43 -5.24
C SER A 186 15.12 2.60 -5.87
N ILE A 187 15.95 2.32 -6.87
CA ILE A 187 16.62 3.33 -7.69
C ILE A 187 16.40 2.98 -9.16
N GLY A 188 16.30 3.98 -10.00
CA GLY A 188 16.13 3.75 -11.43
C GLY A 188 16.30 4.99 -12.27
N ALA A 189 16.37 4.77 -13.57
CA ALA A 189 16.45 5.79 -14.59
C ALA A 189 15.49 5.47 -15.74
N LEU A 190 14.84 6.50 -16.26
CA LEU A 190 14.04 6.45 -17.47
C LEU A 190 14.57 7.50 -18.44
N THR A 191 14.99 7.09 -19.64
CA THR A 191 15.50 8.02 -20.66
C THR A 191 14.59 8.01 -21.88
N LYS A 192 14.20 9.18 -22.34
CA LYS A 192 13.43 9.41 -23.57
C LYS A 192 14.28 10.16 -24.58
N TYR A 193 14.38 9.60 -25.78
CA TYR A 193 15.00 10.26 -26.92
C TYR A 193 13.94 10.96 -27.79
N LYS A 194 14.18 12.23 -28.14
CA LYS A 194 13.33 13.01 -29.05
C LYS A 194 14.09 13.23 -30.36
N LYS A 195 13.72 12.54 -31.42
CA LYS A 195 14.22 12.82 -32.74
C LYS A 195 13.55 14.10 -33.24
N LYS A 196 14.34 15.12 -33.61
CA LYS A 196 13.83 16.25 -34.43
C LYS A 196 13.56 15.70 -35.83
N ILE A 197 12.32 15.73 -36.25
CA ILE A 197 11.90 15.49 -37.63
C ILE A 197 11.96 16.82 -38.39
#